data_b4eb0774c9fefbb6baa7d87ee514005e
#
_entry.id   b4eb0774c9fefbb6baa7d87ee514005e
#
_cell.length_a   1.000
_cell.length_b   1.000
_cell.length_c   1.000
_cell.angle_alpha   90.00
_cell.angle_beta   90.00
_cell.angle_gamma   90.00
#
_symmetry.space_group_name_H-M   'P 1'
#
loop_
_entity.id
_entity.type
_entity.pdbx_description
1 polymer ?
#
loop_
_entity_poly.entity_id
_entity_poly.type
_entity_poly.pdbx_seq_one_letter_code
_entity_poly.pdbx_strand_id
1 'polypeptide(L)'
;MMIQERIAGLRKYMAQYGLEQVLMGNPININYFTKMGARRSDRATFLYVTQTEAKILVNDVIGYTTLEGMDVAFHTDGDNVCEAIAMHTIHDKPLAVDGEYPAKWLIPLRDFNAATDYILGDRAINLQRAHKDAEEQQLLREASQMNDRVMKRVRTEVFHDGITEMEASRAISKMFVEEGADMPGWCIVAFAEGSADVHHHPGNAQLKEGDTVLIDMGSPRKGYHSDMTRPFFWKKVSDRQREIYDLVLRANLAGEAAVQPGARCCDVDAAARDLISEPGYGKYFTHRLGHYIGLELHDPGDIIGGNTDPVEPGMAFSCEPGVYLPGEFGVRVEDLVIVKADGTAEILNHDSKELEILGL
;
A
#
# COMPACT_ATOMS: atom_id res chain seq x y z
N MET A 1 -18.58 4.59 1.55
CA MET A 1 -19.00 4.89 2.96
C MET A 1 -19.10 6.39 3.16
N MET A 2 -20.08 6.85 3.96
CA MET A 2 -20.19 8.27 4.31
C MET A 2 -19.09 8.68 5.30
N ILE A 3 -18.73 9.95 5.32
CA ILE A 3 -17.73 10.52 6.25
C ILE A 3 -18.07 10.15 7.70
N GLN A 4 -19.33 10.29 8.09
CA GLN A 4 -19.80 9.97 9.44
C GLN A 4 -19.62 8.51 9.84
N GLU A 5 -19.76 7.58 8.91
CA GLU A 5 -19.52 6.14 9.17
C GLU A 5 -18.05 5.85 9.42
N ARG A 6 -17.14 6.50 8.67
CA ARG A 6 -15.68 6.38 8.89
C ARG A 6 -15.28 6.94 10.25
N ILE A 7 -15.81 8.11 10.63
CA ILE A 7 -15.59 8.70 11.96
C ILE A 7 -16.16 7.81 13.06
N ALA A 8 -17.35 7.24 12.89
CA ALA A 8 -17.93 6.30 13.84
C ALA A 8 -17.09 5.03 14.01
N GLY A 9 -16.51 4.52 12.91
CA GLY A 9 -15.58 3.41 12.94
C GLY A 9 -14.29 3.74 13.70
N LEU A 10 -13.68 4.91 13.43
CA LEU A 10 -12.51 5.39 14.16
C LEU A 10 -12.80 5.47 15.67
N ARG A 11 -13.94 6.02 16.07
CA ARG A 11 -14.35 6.13 17.48
C ARG A 11 -14.44 4.80 18.21
N LYS A 12 -14.84 3.72 17.51
CA LYS A 12 -14.82 2.36 18.07
C LYS A 12 -13.41 1.92 18.42
N TYR A 13 -12.46 2.12 17.48
CA TYR A 13 -11.05 1.79 17.71
C TYR A 13 -10.42 2.72 18.78
N MET A 14 -10.76 4.01 18.76
CA MET A 14 -10.34 4.92 19.85
C MET A 14 -10.79 4.40 21.22
N ALA A 15 -12.04 3.99 21.35
CA ALA A 15 -12.57 3.43 22.61
C ALA A 15 -11.86 2.12 22.99
N GLN A 16 -11.59 1.24 22.02
CA GLN A 16 -10.87 -0.02 22.23
C GLN A 16 -9.45 0.20 22.78
N TYR A 17 -8.77 1.25 22.32
CA TYR A 17 -7.39 1.57 22.71
C TYR A 17 -7.28 2.67 23.78
N GLY A 18 -8.41 3.10 24.36
CA GLY A 18 -8.43 4.11 25.41
C GLY A 18 -8.01 5.50 24.95
N LEU A 19 -8.21 5.82 23.66
CA LEU A 19 -7.89 7.13 23.08
C LEU A 19 -9.10 8.08 23.24
N GLU A 20 -8.94 9.16 24.00
CA GLU A 20 -10.01 10.13 24.18
C GLU A 20 -10.05 11.18 23.08
N GLN A 21 -8.89 11.48 22.48
CA GLN A 21 -8.75 12.45 21.41
C GLN A 21 -7.64 12.05 20.43
N VAL A 22 -7.86 12.31 19.16
CA VAL A 22 -6.91 12.03 18.06
C VAL A 22 -6.78 13.28 17.17
N LEU A 23 -5.54 13.65 16.85
CA LEU A 23 -5.22 14.74 15.94
C LEU A 23 -4.41 14.19 14.74
N MET A 24 -4.94 14.31 13.54
CA MET A 24 -4.31 13.85 12.32
C MET A 24 -3.76 15.02 11.50
N GLY A 25 -2.52 14.92 11.07
CA GLY A 25 -1.84 15.88 10.20
C GLY A 25 -1.37 15.27 8.88
N ASN A 26 -1.44 13.94 8.72
CA ASN A 26 -1.18 13.28 7.46
C ASN A 26 -2.32 13.54 6.47
N PRO A 27 -2.06 14.15 5.29
CA PRO A 27 -3.08 14.43 4.30
C PRO A 27 -3.85 13.21 3.82
N ILE A 28 -3.24 12.03 3.81
CA ILE A 28 -3.89 10.78 3.39
C ILE A 28 -4.94 10.38 4.42
N ASN A 29 -4.61 10.43 5.72
CA ASN A 29 -5.56 10.20 6.79
C ASN A 29 -6.70 11.23 6.74
N ILE A 30 -6.38 12.51 6.58
CA ILE A 30 -7.39 13.57 6.45
C ILE A 30 -8.31 13.29 5.26
N ASN A 31 -7.76 12.94 4.09
CA ASN A 31 -8.56 12.63 2.89
C ASN A 31 -9.42 11.39 3.07
N TYR A 32 -8.91 10.37 3.74
CA TYR A 32 -9.68 9.17 4.05
C TYR A 32 -10.96 9.51 4.82
N PHE A 33 -10.84 10.34 5.87
CA PHE A 33 -11.97 10.69 6.72
C PHE A 33 -12.84 11.82 6.18
N THR A 34 -12.34 12.67 5.26
CA THR A 34 -13.02 13.91 4.86
C THR A 34 -13.33 14.03 3.37
N LYS A 35 -12.62 13.28 2.54
CA LYS A 35 -12.67 13.38 1.06
C LYS A 35 -12.38 14.81 0.52
N MET A 36 -11.75 15.69 1.31
CA MET A 36 -11.56 17.11 0.95
C MET A 36 -10.42 17.40 -0.02
N GLY A 37 -9.59 16.42 -0.34
CA GLY A 37 -8.44 16.61 -1.23
C GLY A 37 -7.26 17.33 -0.55
N ALA A 38 -7.09 17.15 0.76
CA ALA A 38 -5.97 17.71 1.50
C ALA A 38 -4.63 17.29 0.88
N ARG A 39 -3.66 18.21 0.87
CA ARG A 39 -2.31 17.99 0.33
C ARG A 39 -1.26 18.49 1.32
N ARG A 40 -0.05 17.94 1.23
CA ARG A 40 1.10 18.53 1.95
C ARG A 40 1.26 19.99 1.52
N SER A 41 1.25 20.89 2.50
CA SER A 41 1.34 22.32 2.33
C SER A 41 2.11 22.96 3.49
N ASP A 42 2.56 24.18 3.31
CA ASP A 42 3.02 25.06 4.38
C ASP A 42 1.85 25.59 5.22
N ARG A 43 0.64 25.62 4.65
CA ARG A 43 -0.62 25.93 5.34
C ARG A 43 -1.17 24.66 5.95
N ALA A 44 -1.25 24.66 7.27
CA ALA A 44 -1.66 23.46 8.03
C ALA A 44 -3.13 23.13 7.83
N THR A 45 -3.41 21.85 7.68
CA THR A 45 -4.75 21.28 7.77
C THR A 45 -4.68 20.12 8.75
N PHE A 46 -5.62 20.07 9.71
CA PHE A 46 -5.66 19.03 10.73
C PHE A 46 -7.08 18.52 10.93
N LEU A 47 -7.22 17.22 11.14
CA LEU A 47 -8.47 16.60 11.57
C LEU A 47 -8.37 16.21 13.03
N TYR A 48 -9.23 16.79 13.86
CA TYR A 48 -9.34 16.49 15.28
C TYR A 48 -10.61 15.71 15.54
N VAL A 49 -10.51 14.59 16.28
CA VAL A 49 -11.64 13.70 16.59
C VAL A 49 -11.61 13.32 18.06
N THR A 50 -12.77 13.42 18.70
CA THR A 50 -13.05 12.86 20.03
C THR A 50 -14.19 11.85 19.93
N GLN A 51 -14.62 11.27 21.06
CA GLN A 51 -15.79 10.39 21.10
C GLN A 51 -17.09 11.08 20.69
N THR A 52 -17.17 12.40 20.79
CA THR A 52 -18.41 13.17 20.54
C THR A 52 -18.28 14.18 19.40
N GLU A 53 -17.07 14.67 19.13
CA GLU A 53 -16.83 15.75 18.17
C GLU A 53 -15.91 15.26 17.03
N ALA A 54 -16.07 15.85 15.85
CA ALA A 54 -15.11 15.78 14.75
C ALA A 54 -14.99 17.19 14.17
N LYS A 55 -13.75 17.69 14.07
CA LYS A 55 -13.47 19.05 13.65
C LYS A 55 -12.28 19.08 12.70
N ILE A 56 -12.43 19.78 11.58
CA ILE A 56 -11.34 20.08 10.67
C ILE A 56 -10.84 21.51 10.92
N LEU A 57 -9.52 21.66 11.12
CA LEU A 57 -8.86 22.96 11.20
C LEU A 57 -8.17 23.21 9.87
N VAL A 58 -8.56 24.27 9.19
CA VAL A 58 -8.05 24.62 7.86
C VAL A 58 -7.59 26.08 7.82
N ASN A 59 -6.60 26.36 6.97
CA ASN A 59 -6.28 27.74 6.64
C ASN A 59 -7.41 28.35 5.78
N ASP A 60 -7.83 29.58 6.04
CA ASP A 60 -8.95 30.26 5.37
C ASP A 60 -8.77 30.39 3.86
N VAL A 61 -7.53 30.42 3.36
CA VAL A 61 -7.19 30.42 1.94
C VAL A 61 -7.64 29.14 1.21
N ILE A 62 -7.80 28.03 1.94
CA ILE A 62 -8.22 26.75 1.35
C ILE A 62 -9.70 26.77 0.88
N GLY A 63 -10.52 27.67 1.42
CA GLY A 63 -11.87 27.96 0.92
C GLY A 63 -12.97 26.96 1.31
N TYR A 64 -12.71 26.01 2.21
CA TYR A 64 -13.73 25.13 2.76
C TYR A 64 -14.53 25.87 3.84
N THR A 65 -15.85 26.01 3.64
CA THR A 65 -16.73 26.65 4.62
C THR A 65 -17.63 25.67 5.36
N THR A 66 -17.85 24.48 4.81
CA THR A 66 -18.68 23.42 5.41
C THR A 66 -18.14 22.05 5.03
N LEU A 67 -18.24 21.09 5.93
CA LEU A 67 -17.97 19.68 5.69
C LEU A 67 -19.08 18.86 6.36
N GLU A 68 -19.70 17.94 5.62
CA GLU A 68 -20.81 17.16 6.15
C GLU A 68 -20.42 16.38 7.40
N GLY A 69 -21.13 16.65 8.50
CA GLY A 69 -20.94 15.97 9.79
C GLY A 69 -19.69 16.35 10.56
N MET A 70 -19.02 17.45 10.21
CA MET A 70 -17.87 17.97 10.93
C MET A 70 -17.96 19.48 11.10
N ASP A 71 -17.46 19.98 12.23
CA ASP A 71 -17.20 21.39 12.43
C ASP A 71 -15.97 21.84 11.65
N VAL A 72 -16.02 23.04 11.10
CA VAL A 72 -14.86 23.66 10.45
C VAL A 72 -14.37 24.82 11.28
N ALA A 73 -13.12 24.75 11.71
CA ALA A 73 -12.41 25.86 12.36
C ALA A 73 -11.37 26.44 11.40
N PHE A 74 -11.21 27.76 11.44
CA PHE A 74 -10.31 28.48 10.55
C PHE A 74 -9.12 29.05 11.30
N HIS A 75 -7.98 29.11 10.62
CA HIS A 75 -6.83 29.91 10.98
C HIS A 75 -6.34 30.67 9.74
N THR A 76 -5.66 31.78 9.93
CA THR A 76 -5.07 32.61 8.88
C THR A 76 -3.56 32.44 8.83
N ASP A 77 -2.91 32.98 7.80
CA ASP A 77 -1.44 33.01 7.71
C ASP A 77 -0.79 33.86 8.84
N GLY A 78 -1.57 34.71 9.51
CA GLY A 78 -1.11 35.52 10.65
C GLY A 78 -1.25 34.84 12.02
N ASP A 79 -1.95 33.73 12.10
CA ASP A 79 -2.22 33.03 13.36
C ASP A 79 -1.11 32.05 13.71
N ASN A 80 -0.94 31.82 15.03
CA ASN A 80 -0.17 30.67 15.50
C ASN A 80 -1.02 29.41 15.43
N VAL A 81 -0.75 28.56 14.45
CA VAL A 81 -1.54 27.35 14.22
C VAL A 81 -1.54 26.38 15.41
N CYS A 82 -0.44 26.33 16.18
CA CYS A 82 -0.37 25.46 17.36
C CYS A 82 -1.26 25.99 18.49
N GLU A 83 -1.37 27.31 18.65
CA GLU A 83 -2.33 27.91 19.56
C GLU A 83 -3.76 27.63 19.12
N ALA A 84 -4.05 27.76 17.83
CA ALA A 84 -5.36 27.46 17.27
C ALA A 84 -5.76 25.98 17.49
N ILE A 85 -4.83 25.03 17.34
CA ILE A 85 -5.07 23.62 17.66
C ILE A 85 -5.35 23.44 19.15
N ALA A 86 -4.50 24.03 20.02
CA ALA A 86 -4.61 23.89 21.47
C ALA A 86 -5.97 24.37 22.02
N MET A 87 -6.58 25.39 21.41
CA MET A 87 -7.92 25.85 21.79
C MET A 87 -9.03 24.78 21.63
N HIS A 88 -8.78 23.72 20.87
CA HIS A 88 -9.77 22.68 20.59
C HIS A 88 -9.47 21.35 21.28
N THR A 89 -8.25 21.17 21.84
CA THR A 89 -7.86 19.91 22.49
C THR A 89 -8.32 19.81 23.93
N ILE A 90 -8.35 18.57 24.45
CA ILE A 90 -8.63 18.28 25.86
C ILE A 90 -7.30 18.33 26.62
N HIS A 91 -7.07 19.41 27.37
CA HIS A 91 -5.76 19.75 27.95
C HIS A 91 -5.30 18.80 29.07
N ASP A 92 -6.22 18.19 29.82
CA ASP A 92 -5.94 17.27 30.92
C ASP A 92 -5.88 15.79 30.51
N LYS A 93 -5.82 15.52 29.21
CA LYS A 93 -5.75 14.19 28.64
C LYS A 93 -4.59 14.06 27.63
N PRO A 94 -4.05 12.83 27.41
CA PRO A 94 -3.13 12.58 26.33
C PRO A 94 -3.76 12.89 24.95
N LEU A 95 -2.97 13.45 24.05
CA LEU A 95 -3.33 13.66 22.65
C LEU A 95 -2.67 12.58 21.79
N ALA A 96 -3.48 11.74 21.15
CA ALA A 96 -2.99 10.82 20.15
C ALA A 96 -2.77 11.55 18.81
N VAL A 97 -1.63 11.33 18.17
CA VAL A 97 -1.30 11.90 16.85
C VAL A 97 -1.01 10.78 15.85
N ASP A 98 -1.23 11.02 14.56
CA ASP A 98 -0.77 10.08 13.55
C ASP A 98 0.76 10.08 13.44
N GLY A 99 1.36 8.92 13.11
CA GLY A 99 2.81 8.72 13.11
C GLY A 99 3.57 9.58 12.10
N GLU A 100 2.88 10.09 11.08
CA GLU A 100 3.41 11.06 10.13
C GLU A 100 3.04 12.51 10.46
N TYR A 101 2.55 12.77 11.67
CA TYR A 101 2.26 14.13 12.12
C TYR A 101 3.52 15.00 12.02
N PRO A 102 3.47 16.15 11.34
CA PRO A 102 4.67 16.92 11.11
C PRO A 102 5.29 17.47 12.41
N ALA A 103 6.54 17.12 12.69
CA ALA A 103 7.27 17.54 13.89
C ALA A 103 7.32 19.06 14.05
N LYS A 104 7.33 19.83 12.94
CA LYS A 104 7.27 21.31 12.96
C LYS A 104 6.03 21.87 13.65
N TRP A 105 4.96 21.09 13.74
CA TRP A 105 3.73 21.44 14.44
C TRP A 105 3.64 20.77 15.83
N LEU A 106 4.12 19.52 15.95
CA LEU A 106 4.06 18.76 17.19
C LEU A 106 4.95 19.37 18.29
N ILE A 107 6.17 19.77 17.93
CA ILE A 107 7.12 20.32 18.91
C ILE A 107 6.62 21.62 19.52
N PRO A 108 6.22 22.64 18.74
CA PRO A 108 5.67 23.87 19.30
C PRO A 108 4.32 23.68 20.01
N LEU A 109 3.52 22.69 19.63
CA LEU A 109 2.22 22.43 20.26
C LEU A 109 2.35 22.16 21.77
N ARG A 110 3.49 21.61 22.22
CA ARG A 110 3.81 21.39 23.63
C ARG A 110 3.86 22.67 24.43
N ASP A 111 4.25 23.79 23.83
CA ASP A 111 4.38 25.09 24.50
C ASP A 111 3.01 25.70 24.83
N PHE A 112 1.95 25.22 24.19
CA PHE A 112 0.56 25.66 24.39
C PHE A 112 -0.22 24.76 25.37
N ASN A 113 0.43 23.79 26.04
CA ASN A 113 -0.21 22.84 26.95
C ASN A 113 -1.45 22.15 26.36
N ALA A 114 -1.40 21.82 25.07
CA ALA A 114 -2.51 21.22 24.34
C ALA A 114 -2.93 19.84 24.86
N ALA A 115 -2.09 19.17 25.65
CA ALA A 115 -2.35 17.86 26.23
C ALA A 115 -1.38 17.57 27.39
N THR A 116 -1.69 16.55 28.20
CA THR A 116 -0.79 16.07 29.27
C THR A 116 0.40 15.28 28.71
N ASP A 117 0.19 14.59 27.59
CA ASP A 117 1.21 13.80 26.88
C ASP A 117 0.84 13.67 25.39
N TYR A 118 1.81 13.22 24.56
CA TYR A 118 1.62 12.96 23.15
C TYR A 118 1.93 11.49 22.86
N ILE A 119 0.96 10.78 22.31
CA ILE A 119 1.04 9.34 22.05
C ILE A 119 0.69 9.04 20.58
N LEU A 120 1.03 7.85 20.08
CA LEU A 120 0.66 7.45 18.73
C LEU A 120 -0.79 6.99 18.66
N GLY A 121 -1.54 7.54 17.70
CA GLY A 121 -2.91 7.18 17.37
C GLY A 121 -3.03 6.15 16.23
N ASP A 122 -1.90 5.78 15.63
CA ASP A 122 -1.84 4.97 14.41
C ASP A 122 -2.66 3.69 14.48
N ARG A 123 -2.62 2.97 15.62
CA ARG A 123 -3.31 1.69 15.73
C ARG A 123 -4.81 1.81 15.42
N ALA A 124 -5.47 2.86 15.93
CA ALA A 124 -6.88 3.10 15.68
C ALA A 124 -7.15 3.56 14.24
N ILE A 125 -6.32 4.48 13.74
CA ILE A 125 -6.44 5.03 12.38
C ILE A 125 -6.19 3.93 11.33
N ASN A 126 -5.12 3.16 11.49
CA ASN A 126 -4.69 2.14 10.54
C ASN A 126 -5.64 0.96 10.48
N LEU A 127 -6.21 0.53 11.62
CA LEU A 127 -7.25 -0.51 11.63
C LEU A 127 -8.52 -0.05 10.90
N GLN A 128 -8.90 1.23 11.04
CA GLN A 128 -10.03 1.77 10.27
C GLN A 128 -9.74 1.76 8.76
N ARG A 129 -8.51 2.06 8.34
CA ARG A 129 -8.08 2.01 6.93
C ARG A 129 -7.86 0.60 6.42
N ALA A 130 -7.43 -0.34 7.28
CA ALA A 130 -7.21 -1.73 6.91
C ALA A 130 -8.49 -2.41 6.42
N HIS A 131 -9.63 -2.13 7.07
CA HIS A 131 -10.94 -2.71 6.73
C HIS A 131 -11.63 -1.89 5.64
N LYS A 132 -11.36 -2.26 4.39
CA LYS A 132 -11.92 -1.60 3.20
C LYS A 132 -13.43 -1.81 3.13
N ASP A 133 -14.19 -0.74 2.96
CA ASP A 133 -15.61 -0.82 2.68
C ASP A 133 -15.91 -1.30 1.25
N ALA A 134 -17.19 -1.50 0.91
CA ALA A 134 -17.57 -2.02 -0.40
C ALA A 134 -17.15 -1.09 -1.56
N GLU A 135 -17.15 0.24 -1.37
CA GLU A 135 -16.69 1.21 -2.35
C GLU A 135 -15.18 1.09 -2.56
N GLU A 136 -14.40 1.03 -1.47
CA GLU A 136 -12.95 0.88 -1.50
C GLU A 136 -12.52 -0.43 -2.15
N GLN A 137 -13.18 -1.54 -1.78
CA GLN A 137 -12.93 -2.85 -2.41
C GLN A 137 -13.19 -2.82 -3.91
N GLN A 138 -14.26 -2.12 -4.35
CA GLN A 138 -14.55 -1.97 -5.77
C GLN A 138 -13.49 -1.14 -6.50
N LEU A 139 -12.98 -0.08 -5.87
CA LEU A 139 -11.89 0.74 -6.43
C LEU A 139 -10.59 -0.06 -6.57
N LEU A 140 -10.24 -0.90 -5.58
CA LEU A 140 -9.09 -1.82 -5.67
C LEU A 140 -9.25 -2.84 -6.81
N ARG A 141 -10.46 -3.41 -7.00
CA ARG A 141 -10.74 -4.30 -8.16
C ARG A 141 -10.56 -3.56 -9.49
N GLU A 142 -11.05 -2.32 -9.62
CA GLU A 142 -10.89 -1.52 -10.83
C GLU A 142 -9.41 -1.19 -11.10
N ALA A 143 -8.64 -0.88 -10.06
CA ALA A 143 -7.20 -0.62 -10.17
C ALA A 143 -6.43 -1.88 -10.60
N SER A 144 -6.71 -3.04 -9.99
CA SER A 144 -6.08 -4.32 -10.36
C SER A 144 -6.44 -4.77 -11.78
N GLN A 145 -7.70 -4.60 -12.20
CA GLN A 145 -8.12 -4.87 -13.59
C GLN A 145 -7.41 -3.95 -14.60
N MET A 146 -7.13 -2.71 -14.23
CA MET A 146 -6.30 -1.81 -15.06
C MET A 146 -4.88 -2.36 -15.18
N ASN A 147 -4.30 -2.82 -14.07
CA ASN A 147 -2.97 -3.43 -14.05
C ASN A 147 -2.90 -4.68 -14.96
N ASP A 148 -3.90 -5.59 -14.89
CA ASP A 148 -4.02 -6.75 -15.77
C ASP A 148 -4.03 -6.34 -17.26
N ARG A 149 -4.77 -5.28 -17.63
CA ARG A 149 -4.79 -4.79 -19.03
C ARG A 149 -3.44 -4.25 -19.47
N VAL A 150 -2.75 -3.51 -18.60
CA VAL A 150 -1.39 -3.03 -18.87
C VAL A 150 -0.45 -4.21 -19.07
N MET A 151 -0.45 -5.21 -18.17
CA MET A 151 0.42 -6.38 -18.26
C MET A 151 0.19 -7.17 -19.56
N LYS A 152 -1.07 -7.30 -19.99
CA LYS A 152 -1.40 -7.94 -21.28
C LYS A 152 -0.76 -7.21 -22.46
N ARG A 153 -0.75 -5.87 -22.46
CA ARG A 153 -0.10 -5.05 -23.48
C ARG A 153 1.42 -5.14 -23.42
N VAL A 154 1.98 -5.19 -22.22
CA VAL A 154 3.44 -5.30 -21.98
C VAL A 154 4.03 -6.49 -22.74
N ARG A 155 3.37 -7.64 -22.71
CA ARG A 155 3.83 -8.86 -23.40
C ARG A 155 4.05 -8.69 -24.90
N THR A 156 3.24 -7.88 -25.55
CA THR A 156 3.20 -7.77 -27.01
C THR A 156 3.75 -6.47 -27.56
N GLU A 157 3.82 -5.42 -26.75
CA GLU A 157 4.14 -4.07 -27.24
C GLU A 157 5.49 -3.53 -26.74
N VAL A 158 6.09 -4.13 -25.68
CA VAL A 158 7.26 -3.54 -25.03
C VAL A 158 8.57 -4.20 -25.41
N PHE A 159 8.66 -5.54 -25.32
CA PHE A 159 9.94 -6.21 -25.33
C PHE A 159 10.44 -6.56 -26.73
N HIS A 160 11.70 -6.26 -26.99
CA HIS A 160 12.48 -6.65 -28.18
C HIS A 160 13.97 -6.74 -27.83
N ASP A 161 14.78 -7.40 -28.66
CA ASP A 161 16.21 -7.52 -28.43
C ASP A 161 16.87 -6.13 -28.25
N GLY A 162 17.68 -6.01 -27.22
CA GLY A 162 18.44 -4.81 -26.93
C GLY A 162 17.68 -3.64 -26.31
N ILE A 163 16.37 -3.78 -26.05
CA ILE A 163 15.66 -2.77 -25.25
C ILE A 163 16.30 -2.65 -23.87
N THR A 164 16.39 -1.44 -23.33
CA THR A 164 16.88 -1.21 -21.98
C THR A 164 15.75 -1.29 -20.96
N GLU A 165 16.09 -1.61 -19.70
CA GLU A 165 15.13 -1.60 -18.59
C GLU A 165 14.42 -0.25 -18.45
N MET A 166 15.17 0.87 -18.62
CA MET A 166 14.62 2.22 -18.53
C MET A 166 13.64 2.52 -19.68
N GLU A 167 13.92 2.06 -20.91
CA GLU A 167 13.00 2.24 -22.05
C GLU A 167 11.72 1.43 -21.80
N ALA A 168 11.83 0.19 -21.35
CA ALA A 168 10.70 -0.67 -21.04
C ALA A 168 9.85 -0.06 -19.90
N SER A 169 10.48 0.37 -18.79
CA SER A 169 9.80 1.00 -17.65
C SER A 169 9.03 2.26 -18.07
N ARG A 170 9.62 3.12 -18.91
CA ARG A 170 8.94 4.32 -19.43
C ARG A 170 7.75 3.98 -20.33
N ALA A 171 7.88 2.95 -21.17
CA ALA A 171 6.77 2.50 -22.01
C ALA A 171 5.60 1.99 -21.16
N ILE A 172 5.88 1.15 -20.16
CA ILE A 172 4.87 0.61 -19.25
C ILE A 172 4.21 1.73 -18.45
N SER A 173 4.99 2.65 -17.89
CA SER A 173 4.49 3.80 -17.13
C SER A 173 3.49 4.65 -17.93
N LYS A 174 3.74 4.83 -19.24
CA LYS A 174 2.83 5.53 -20.14
C LYS A 174 1.54 4.75 -20.39
N MET A 175 1.63 3.42 -20.52
CA MET A 175 0.45 2.56 -20.74
C MET A 175 -0.57 2.69 -19.61
N PHE A 176 -0.15 2.88 -18.36
CA PHE A 176 -1.06 3.14 -17.24
C PHE A 176 -1.94 4.37 -17.45
N VAL A 177 -1.37 5.48 -17.95
CA VAL A 177 -2.13 6.69 -18.26
C VAL A 177 -3.14 6.42 -19.38
N GLU A 178 -2.75 5.67 -20.41
CA GLU A 178 -3.61 5.29 -21.52
C GLU A 178 -4.77 4.39 -21.09
N GLU A 179 -4.57 3.57 -20.05
CA GLU A 179 -5.59 2.70 -19.44
C GLU A 179 -6.43 3.40 -18.37
N GLY A 180 -6.19 4.70 -18.12
CA GLY A 180 -7.00 5.55 -17.25
C GLY A 180 -6.54 5.56 -15.80
N ALA A 181 -5.25 5.41 -15.53
CA ALA A 181 -4.65 5.70 -14.24
C ALA A 181 -4.67 7.19 -13.91
N ASP A 182 -4.63 7.53 -12.63
CA ASP A 182 -4.59 8.90 -12.14
C ASP A 182 -3.25 9.59 -12.44
N MET A 183 -2.19 8.81 -12.62
CA MET A 183 -0.82 9.26 -12.91
C MET A 183 -0.03 8.18 -13.65
N PRO A 184 1.16 8.51 -14.23
CA PRO A 184 2.06 7.50 -14.76
C PRO A 184 2.38 6.43 -13.72
N GLY A 185 2.32 5.15 -14.13
CA GLY A 185 2.62 4.03 -13.24
C GLY A 185 4.08 4.04 -12.79
N TRP A 186 4.32 3.62 -11.57
CA TRP A 186 5.65 3.20 -11.14
C TRP A 186 5.92 1.80 -11.72
N CYS A 187 7.17 1.52 -12.07
CA CYS A 187 7.50 0.24 -12.68
C CYS A 187 8.98 -0.11 -12.44
N ILE A 188 9.21 -1.20 -11.72
CA ILE A 188 10.50 -1.91 -11.72
C ILE A 188 10.52 -2.81 -12.96
N VAL A 189 11.52 -2.64 -13.81
CA VAL A 189 11.87 -3.59 -14.86
C VAL A 189 13.32 -3.99 -14.60
N ALA A 190 13.56 -5.27 -14.39
CA ALA A 190 14.87 -5.79 -14.08
C ALA A 190 15.20 -7.00 -14.95
N PHE A 191 16.41 -6.99 -15.56
CA PHE A 191 16.88 -8.06 -16.42
C PHE A 191 17.98 -8.88 -15.75
N ALA A 192 18.00 -10.19 -15.98
CA ALA A 192 19.02 -11.11 -15.50
C ALA A 192 19.39 -10.90 -14.03
N GLU A 193 20.67 -10.63 -13.72
CA GLU A 193 21.14 -10.40 -12.34
C GLU A 193 20.48 -9.20 -11.65
N GLY A 194 20.04 -8.19 -12.40
CA GLY A 194 19.30 -7.04 -11.87
C GLY A 194 18.01 -7.45 -11.16
N SER A 195 17.37 -8.55 -11.60
CA SER A 195 16.16 -9.08 -10.97
C SER A 195 16.40 -9.68 -9.55
N ALA A 196 17.67 -9.91 -9.18
CA ALA A 196 18.02 -10.33 -7.82
C ALA A 196 18.06 -9.19 -6.80
N ASP A 197 17.91 -7.93 -7.23
CA ASP A 197 17.72 -6.78 -6.36
C ASP A 197 16.21 -6.49 -6.20
N VAL A 198 15.71 -6.62 -4.97
CA VAL A 198 14.27 -6.45 -4.66
C VAL A 198 13.75 -5.05 -5.01
N HIS A 199 14.61 -4.03 -4.85
CA HIS A 199 14.28 -2.61 -5.12
C HIS A 199 15.04 -2.07 -6.33
N HIS A 200 15.29 -2.91 -7.34
CA HIS A 200 16.01 -2.55 -8.54
C HIS A 200 15.48 -1.26 -9.18
N HIS A 201 16.40 -0.40 -9.56
CA HIS A 201 16.07 0.80 -10.34
C HIS A 201 16.38 0.56 -11.82
N PRO A 202 15.37 0.65 -12.73
CA PRO A 202 15.58 0.44 -14.17
C PRO A 202 16.73 1.27 -14.72
N GLY A 203 17.71 0.59 -15.33
CA GLY A 203 18.93 1.17 -15.86
C GLY A 203 19.08 1.03 -17.37
N ASN A 204 20.34 0.98 -17.80
CA ASN A 204 20.71 0.81 -19.21
C ASN A 204 21.07 -0.65 -19.55
N ALA A 205 20.80 -1.62 -18.67
CA ALA A 205 20.96 -3.02 -18.99
C ALA A 205 20.06 -3.38 -20.18
N GLN A 206 20.63 -4.09 -21.15
CA GLN A 206 19.94 -4.46 -22.39
C GLN A 206 19.46 -5.90 -22.31
N LEU A 207 18.23 -6.13 -22.75
CA LEU A 207 17.60 -7.44 -22.79
C LEU A 207 18.31 -8.38 -23.77
N LYS A 208 18.65 -9.60 -23.30
CA LYS A 208 19.33 -10.65 -24.07
C LYS A 208 18.63 -11.98 -23.91
N GLU A 209 18.83 -12.86 -24.89
CA GLU A 209 18.31 -14.24 -24.83
C GLU A 209 18.73 -14.96 -23.54
N GLY A 210 17.77 -15.58 -22.87
CA GLY A 210 17.95 -16.30 -21.60
C GLY A 210 17.81 -15.44 -20.35
N ASP A 211 17.65 -14.12 -20.50
CA ASP A 211 17.44 -13.24 -19.34
C ASP A 211 16.09 -13.52 -18.67
N THR A 212 16.09 -13.49 -17.33
CA THR A 212 14.87 -13.27 -16.55
C THR A 212 14.45 -11.82 -16.71
N VAL A 213 13.16 -11.58 -16.93
CA VAL A 213 12.54 -10.26 -17.02
C VAL A 213 11.56 -10.16 -15.87
N LEU A 214 11.93 -9.48 -14.80
CA LEU A 214 11.02 -9.23 -13.68
C LEU A 214 10.38 -7.87 -13.89
N ILE A 215 9.05 -7.85 -13.85
CA ILE A 215 8.25 -6.62 -13.96
C ILE A 215 7.40 -6.53 -12.71
N ASP A 216 7.59 -5.45 -11.96
CA ASP A 216 6.80 -5.12 -10.80
C ASP A 216 6.24 -3.70 -11.02
N MET A 217 4.91 -3.59 -11.06
CA MET A 217 4.27 -2.37 -11.55
C MET A 217 2.91 -2.10 -10.94
N GLY A 218 2.60 -0.83 -10.82
CA GLY A 218 1.30 -0.39 -10.37
C GLY A 218 1.03 1.10 -10.62
N SER A 219 -0.20 1.50 -10.40
CA SER A 219 -0.60 2.91 -10.43
C SER A 219 -1.92 3.10 -9.68
N PRO A 220 -2.18 4.28 -9.11
CA PRO A 220 -3.48 4.58 -8.54
C PRO A 220 -4.53 4.82 -9.63
N ARG A 221 -5.74 4.35 -9.36
CA ARG A 221 -6.95 4.68 -10.10
C ARG A 221 -8.01 5.16 -9.13
N LYS A 222 -8.53 6.38 -9.33
CA LYS A 222 -9.46 7.04 -8.40
C LYS A 222 -8.93 7.05 -6.94
N GLY A 223 -7.61 7.24 -6.80
CA GLY A 223 -6.90 7.30 -5.53
C GLY A 223 -6.53 5.96 -4.90
N TYR A 224 -6.97 4.80 -5.42
CA TYR A 224 -6.62 3.48 -4.90
C TYR A 224 -5.56 2.81 -5.77
N HIS A 225 -4.52 2.29 -5.12
CA HIS A 225 -3.35 1.70 -5.79
C HIS A 225 -3.62 0.28 -6.29
N SER A 226 -3.00 -0.06 -7.41
CA SER A 226 -2.77 -1.44 -7.85
C SER A 226 -1.33 -1.82 -7.68
N ASP A 227 -1.07 -3.12 -7.58
CA ASP A 227 0.24 -3.72 -7.46
C ASP A 227 0.25 -5.10 -8.09
N MET A 228 1.31 -5.45 -8.84
CA MET A 228 1.47 -6.77 -9.42
C MET A 228 2.89 -7.01 -9.91
N THR A 229 3.47 -8.14 -9.53
CA THR A 229 4.74 -8.62 -10.10
C THR A 229 4.53 -9.85 -10.95
N ARG A 230 5.12 -9.85 -12.17
CA ARG A 230 5.21 -11.01 -13.06
C ARG A 230 6.64 -11.17 -13.59
N PRO A 231 7.25 -12.36 -13.44
CA PRO A 231 8.51 -12.71 -14.05
C PRO A 231 8.28 -13.43 -15.38
N PHE A 232 9.08 -13.08 -16.38
CA PHE A 232 9.12 -13.70 -17.72
C PHE A 232 10.54 -14.15 -18.04
N PHE A 233 10.69 -14.90 -19.17
CA PHE A 233 11.99 -15.28 -19.69
C PHE A 233 12.08 -14.89 -21.17
N TRP A 234 13.21 -14.29 -21.54
CA TRP A 234 13.36 -13.82 -22.93
C TRP A 234 13.89 -14.92 -23.84
N LYS A 235 13.09 -15.36 -24.79
CA LYS A 235 13.37 -16.39 -25.82
C LYS A 235 13.77 -17.78 -25.31
N LYS A 236 14.30 -17.88 -24.09
CA LYS A 236 14.77 -19.14 -23.51
C LYS A 236 14.67 -19.13 -22.00
N VAL A 237 14.37 -20.27 -21.40
CA VAL A 237 14.37 -20.50 -19.97
C VAL A 237 15.27 -21.69 -19.66
N SER A 238 16.13 -21.57 -18.65
CA SER A 238 16.96 -22.66 -18.12
C SER A 238 16.18 -23.52 -17.13
N ASP A 239 16.66 -24.76 -16.87
CA ASP A 239 16.07 -25.62 -15.83
C ASP A 239 16.14 -25.00 -14.45
N ARG A 240 17.21 -24.23 -14.16
CA ARG A 240 17.41 -23.51 -12.90
C ARG A 240 16.37 -22.38 -12.73
N GLN A 241 16.09 -21.61 -13.76
CA GLN A 241 15.08 -20.57 -13.73
C GLN A 241 13.67 -21.17 -13.54
N ARG A 242 13.39 -22.29 -14.22
CA ARG A 242 12.13 -23.00 -14.09
C ARG A 242 11.92 -23.55 -12.68
N GLU A 243 12.94 -24.18 -12.10
CA GLU A 243 12.92 -24.67 -10.71
C GLU A 243 12.53 -23.58 -9.71
N ILE A 244 13.20 -22.41 -9.79
CA ILE A 244 12.94 -21.27 -8.88
C ILE A 244 11.57 -20.66 -9.14
N TYR A 245 11.16 -20.53 -10.42
CA TYR A 245 9.83 -20.04 -10.78
C TYR A 245 8.75 -20.91 -10.17
N ASP A 246 8.82 -22.22 -10.34
CA ASP A 246 7.82 -23.17 -9.84
C ASP A 246 7.77 -23.17 -8.32
N LEU A 247 8.91 -22.96 -7.65
CA LEU A 247 8.96 -22.83 -6.19
C LEU A 247 8.24 -21.56 -5.72
N VAL A 248 8.53 -20.41 -6.32
CA VAL A 248 7.93 -19.12 -5.97
C VAL A 248 6.43 -19.11 -6.28
N LEU A 249 6.02 -19.67 -7.42
CA LEU A 249 4.60 -19.81 -7.77
C LEU A 249 3.84 -20.65 -6.74
N ARG A 250 4.38 -21.79 -6.32
CA ARG A 250 3.77 -22.63 -5.27
C ARG A 250 3.67 -21.87 -3.94
N ALA A 251 4.68 -21.08 -3.59
CA ALA A 251 4.67 -20.28 -2.38
C ALA A 251 3.61 -19.15 -2.45
N ASN A 252 3.45 -18.47 -3.59
CA ASN A 252 2.39 -17.48 -3.79
C ASN A 252 1.00 -18.13 -3.61
N LEU A 253 0.73 -19.23 -4.31
CA LEU A 253 -0.54 -19.95 -4.20
C LEU A 253 -0.80 -20.46 -2.77
N ALA A 254 0.22 -20.88 -2.03
CA ALA A 254 0.08 -21.34 -0.65
C ALA A 254 -0.24 -20.17 0.31
N GLY A 255 0.42 -19.00 0.13
CA GLY A 255 0.11 -17.78 0.87
C GLY A 255 -1.34 -17.33 0.65
N GLU A 256 -1.80 -17.27 -0.60
CA GLU A 256 -3.19 -16.95 -0.94
C GLU A 256 -4.19 -17.95 -0.32
N ALA A 257 -3.91 -19.25 -0.39
CA ALA A 257 -4.76 -20.30 0.16
C ALA A 257 -4.80 -20.29 1.70
N ALA A 258 -3.77 -19.76 2.36
CA ALA A 258 -3.71 -19.64 3.81
C ALA A 258 -4.63 -18.53 4.36
N VAL A 259 -5.16 -17.66 3.51
CA VAL A 259 -6.17 -16.66 3.88
C VAL A 259 -7.50 -17.35 4.12
N GLN A 260 -7.73 -17.75 5.37
CA GLN A 260 -8.89 -18.51 5.81
C GLN A 260 -9.43 -17.95 7.13
N PRO A 261 -10.69 -18.23 7.50
CA PRO A 261 -11.26 -17.79 8.77
C PRO A 261 -10.38 -18.18 9.96
N GLY A 262 -9.98 -17.19 10.77
CA GLY A 262 -9.15 -17.39 11.95
C GLY A 262 -7.64 -17.42 11.70
N ALA A 263 -7.19 -17.25 10.46
CA ALA A 263 -5.77 -17.08 10.15
C ALA A 263 -5.23 -15.77 10.73
N ARG A 264 -3.95 -15.76 11.08
CA ARG A 264 -3.20 -14.55 11.46
C ARG A 264 -2.26 -14.17 10.31
N CYS A 265 -1.84 -12.91 10.28
CA CYS A 265 -0.87 -12.45 9.27
C CYS A 265 0.41 -13.30 9.24
N CYS A 266 0.92 -13.71 10.42
CA CYS A 266 2.08 -14.61 10.51
C CYS A 266 1.84 -16.01 9.96
N ASP A 267 0.61 -16.51 10.02
CA ASP A 267 0.27 -17.85 9.48
C ASP A 267 0.26 -17.82 7.94
N VAL A 268 -0.20 -16.71 7.36
CA VAL A 268 -0.17 -16.48 5.91
C VAL A 268 1.27 -16.33 5.40
N ASP A 269 2.12 -15.56 6.10
CA ASP A 269 3.55 -15.46 5.76
C ASP A 269 4.24 -16.83 5.85
N ALA A 270 3.99 -17.59 6.93
CA ALA A 270 4.61 -18.90 7.15
C ALA A 270 4.25 -19.91 6.03
N ALA A 271 3.01 -19.91 5.55
CA ALA A 271 2.57 -20.81 4.48
C ALA A 271 3.39 -20.66 3.19
N ALA A 272 3.79 -19.45 2.84
CA ALA A 272 4.65 -19.18 1.68
C ALA A 272 6.14 -19.36 2.02
N ARG A 273 6.57 -18.81 3.14
CA ARG A 273 7.97 -18.79 3.56
C ARG A 273 8.56 -20.16 3.83
N ASP A 274 7.79 -21.05 4.46
CA ASP A 274 8.24 -22.41 4.78
C ASP A 274 8.47 -23.22 3.52
N LEU A 275 7.62 -23.09 2.49
CA LEU A 275 7.81 -23.74 1.19
C LEU A 275 9.11 -23.32 0.50
N ILE A 276 9.47 -22.03 0.59
CA ILE A 276 10.75 -21.52 0.05
C ILE A 276 11.93 -21.97 0.92
N SER A 277 11.74 -22.09 2.23
CA SER A 277 12.80 -22.42 3.17
C SER A 277 13.17 -23.89 3.18
N GLU A 278 12.20 -24.79 2.99
CA GLU A 278 12.40 -26.25 3.02
C GLU A 278 13.49 -26.73 2.04
N PRO A 279 13.53 -26.30 0.76
CA PRO A 279 14.61 -26.66 -0.16
C PRO A 279 15.89 -25.83 0.02
N GLY A 280 15.99 -24.98 1.05
CA GLY A 280 17.18 -24.21 1.39
C GLY A 280 17.25 -22.79 0.83
N TYR A 281 16.16 -22.28 0.23
CA TYR A 281 16.12 -20.92 -0.37
C TYR A 281 15.63 -19.84 0.62
N GLY A 282 15.26 -20.15 1.85
CA GLY A 282 14.71 -19.20 2.82
C GLY A 282 15.56 -17.94 3.04
N LYS A 283 16.91 -18.06 3.00
CA LYS A 283 17.81 -16.91 3.11
C LYS A 283 17.74 -15.92 1.92
N TYR A 284 17.15 -16.35 0.82
CA TYR A 284 16.96 -15.56 -0.39
C TYR A 284 15.57 -14.96 -0.51
N PHE A 285 14.67 -15.21 0.44
CA PHE A 285 13.39 -14.54 0.61
C PHE A 285 13.52 -13.51 1.73
N THR A 286 14.01 -12.32 1.40
CA THR A 286 14.56 -11.34 2.36
C THR A 286 13.56 -10.31 2.86
N HIS A 287 12.36 -10.26 2.33
CA HIS A 287 11.32 -9.29 2.71
C HIS A 287 10.08 -9.98 3.32
N ARG A 288 9.11 -9.19 3.81
CA ARG A 288 7.78 -9.65 4.23
C ARG A 288 7.04 -10.32 3.07
N LEU A 289 6.07 -11.17 3.38
CA LEU A 289 5.23 -11.78 2.35
C LEU A 289 4.38 -10.77 1.62
N GLY A 290 3.95 -9.69 2.30
CA GLY A 290 3.15 -8.64 1.69
C GLY A 290 2.91 -7.47 2.62
N HIS A 291 2.29 -6.43 2.08
CA HIS A 291 1.92 -5.20 2.75
C HIS A 291 0.45 -4.87 2.50
N TYR A 292 -0.16 -4.10 3.40
CA TYR A 292 -1.50 -3.58 3.15
C TYR A 292 -1.45 -2.56 2.01
N ILE A 293 -2.56 -2.44 1.29
CA ILE A 293 -2.69 -1.56 0.13
C ILE A 293 -4.03 -0.83 0.16
N GLY A 294 -4.07 0.37 -0.39
CA GLY A 294 -5.31 1.16 -0.49
C GLY A 294 -5.06 2.53 -1.10
N LEU A 295 -5.21 3.57 -0.29
CA LEU A 295 -4.88 4.95 -0.67
C LEU A 295 -3.37 5.19 -0.81
N GLU A 296 -2.56 4.32 -0.20
CA GLU A 296 -1.12 4.26 -0.39
C GLU A 296 -0.77 2.91 -1.03
N LEU A 297 0.34 2.89 -1.76
CA LEU A 297 0.91 1.64 -2.25
C LEU A 297 1.22 0.71 -1.06
N HIS A 298 1.86 1.26 -0.05
CA HIS A 298 2.10 0.59 1.23
C HIS A 298 1.22 1.24 2.32
N ASP A 299 -0.06 0.86 2.40
CA ASP A 299 -0.90 1.19 3.54
C ASP A 299 -0.29 0.58 4.82
N PRO A 300 -0.44 1.20 5.99
CA PRO A 300 0.12 0.67 7.24
C PRO A 300 -0.43 -0.71 7.60
N GLY A 301 0.44 -1.70 7.63
CA GLY A 301 0.19 -3.09 8.00
C GLY A 301 0.96 -4.07 7.12
N ASP A 302 1.39 -5.19 7.71
CA ASP A 302 2.30 -6.15 7.09
C ASP A 302 1.81 -7.59 7.25
N ILE A 303 1.99 -8.38 6.20
CA ILE A 303 1.89 -9.85 6.24
C ILE A 303 3.32 -10.38 6.44
N ILE A 304 3.67 -10.65 7.70
CA ILE A 304 5.03 -11.03 8.11
C ILE A 304 4.98 -11.94 9.34
N GLY A 305 5.99 -12.81 9.52
CA GLY A 305 6.09 -13.76 10.62
C GLY A 305 5.99 -13.19 12.03
N GLY A 306 6.30 -11.90 12.23
CA GLY A 306 6.15 -11.22 13.52
C GLY A 306 4.75 -10.66 13.81
N ASN A 307 3.88 -10.60 12.82
CA ASN A 307 2.54 -10.01 12.96
C ASN A 307 1.49 -11.08 13.32
N THR A 308 1.03 -11.06 14.58
CA THR A 308 0.01 -11.98 15.10
C THR A 308 -1.42 -11.46 14.99
N ASP A 309 -1.64 -10.31 14.35
CA ASP A 309 -2.98 -9.78 14.13
C ASP A 309 -3.82 -10.75 13.28
N PRO A 310 -5.12 -10.87 13.56
CA PRO A 310 -6.00 -11.70 12.76
C PRO A 310 -6.17 -11.10 11.36
N VAL A 311 -6.30 -11.99 10.37
CA VAL A 311 -6.74 -11.63 9.01
C VAL A 311 -8.26 -11.55 9.01
N GLU A 312 -8.81 -10.36 8.80
CA GLU A 312 -10.24 -10.08 8.97
C GLU A 312 -10.91 -9.63 7.65
N PRO A 313 -12.22 -9.86 7.50
CA PRO A 313 -12.97 -9.42 6.32
C PRO A 313 -12.79 -7.92 6.02
N GLY A 314 -12.58 -7.59 4.75
CA GLY A 314 -12.33 -6.22 4.27
C GLY A 314 -10.86 -5.83 4.24
N MET A 315 -9.95 -6.59 4.86
CA MET A 315 -8.52 -6.33 4.70
C MET A 315 -8.07 -6.56 3.26
N ALA A 316 -7.14 -5.72 2.78
CA ALA A 316 -6.54 -5.82 1.45
C ALA A 316 -5.02 -5.70 1.56
N PHE A 317 -4.29 -6.63 0.93
CA PHE A 317 -2.83 -6.72 1.00
C PHE A 317 -2.24 -7.45 -0.21
N SER A 318 -0.93 -7.29 -0.45
CA SER A 318 -0.17 -8.06 -1.43
C SER A 318 0.21 -9.45 -0.88
N CYS A 319 0.34 -10.43 -1.79
CA CYS A 319 0.95 -11.73 -1.55
C CYS A 319 2.06 -11.90 -2.59
N GLU A 320 3.32 -11.66 -2.20
CA GLU A 320 4.43 -11.41 -3.11
C GLU A 320 5.72 -12.19 -2.73
N PRO A 321 5.67 -13.50 -2.53
CA PRO A 321 6.89 -14.24 -2.23
C PRO A 321 7.90 -14.14 -3.36
N GLY A 322 9.20 -14.11 -3.01
CA GLY A 322 10.28 -14.05 -3.99
C GLY A 322 11.53 -14.80 -3.56
N VAL A 323 12.33 -15.21 -4.54
CA VAL A 323 13.67 -15.77 -4.35
C VAL A 323 14.64 -14.97 -5.19
N TYR A 324 15.64 -14.38 -4.53
CA TYR A 324 16.62 -13.48 -5.16
C TYR A 324 18.02 -14.07 -5.00
N LEU A 325 18.60 -14.57 -6.10
CA LEU A 325 19.88 -15.25 -6.14
C LEU A 325 20.99 -14.27 -6.56
N PRO A 326 21.83 -13.77 -5.64
CA PRO A 326 22.83 -12.76 -5.97
C PRO A 326 23.79 -13.22 -7.08
N GLY A 327 23.94 -12.38 -8.14
CA GLY A 327 24.78 -12.66 -9.30
C GLY A 327 24.18 -13.66 -10.30
N GLU A 328 22.94 -14.11 -10.06
CA GLU A 328 22.20 -14.98 -10.98
C GLU A 328 20.94 -14.25 -11.51
N PHE A 329 19.83 -14.36 -10.77
CA PHE A 329 18.54 -13.75 -11.09
C PHE A 329 17.61 -13.79 -9.88
N GLY A 330 16.49 -13.05 -9.96
CA GLY A 330 15.38 -13.12 -8.99
C GLY A 330 14.06 -13.46 -9.66
N VAL A 331 13.16 -14.04 -8.88
CA VAL A 331 11.78 -14.33 -9.24
C VAL A 331 10.86 -13.87 -8.12
N ARG A 332 9.84 -13.09 -8.43
CA ARG A 332 8.72 -12.73 -7.56
C ARG A 332 7.43 -12.95 -8.34
N VAL A 333 6.42 -13.53 -7.69
CA VAL A 333 5.04 -13.59 -8.20
C VAL A 333 4.15 -12.94 -7.17
N GLU A 334 3.39 -11.94 -7.59
CA GLU A 334 2.61 -11.10 -6.71
C GLU A 334 1.19 -10.89 -7.22
N ASP A 335 0.25 -10.99 -6.30
CA ASP A 335 -1.13 -10.58 -6.47
C ASP A 335 -1.65 -9.83 -5.26
N LEU A 336 -2.67 -9.00 -5.48
CA LEU A 336 -3.44 -8.38 -4.43
C LEU A 336 -4.57 -9.30 -3.98
N VAL A 337 -4.78 -9.32 -2.68
CA VAL A 337 -5.81 -10.11 -2.00
C VAL A 337 -6.78 -9.18 -1.28
N ILE A 338 -8.09 -9.42 -1.39
CA ILE A 338 -9.10 -8.92 -0.46
C ILE A 338 -9.65 -10.09 0.35
N VAL A 339 -9.76 -9.91 1.66
CA VAL A 339 -10.43 -10.88 2.54
C VAL A 339 -11.94 -10.69 2.43
N LYS A 340 -12.63 -11.72 1.91
CA LYS A 340 -14.09 -11.72 1.75
C LYS A 340 -14.81 -11.80 3.09
N ALA A 341 -16.12 -11.57 3.07
CA ALA A 341 -16.97 -11.65 4.25
C ALA A 341 -16.98 -13.04 4.92
N ASP A 342 -16.69 -14.10 4.18
CA ASP A 342 -16.55 -15.48 4.68
C ASP A 342 -15.13 -15.77 5.23
N GLY A 343 -14.22 -14.80 5.19
CA GLY A 343 -12.84 -14.91 5.66
C GLY A 343 -11.87 -15.55 4.67
N THR A 344 -12.30 -15.89 3.45
CA THR A 344 -11.44 -16.47 2.41
C THR A 344 -10.91 -15.39 1.47
N ALA A 345 -9.83 -15.70 0.71
CA ALA A 345 -9.23 -14.78 -0.26
C ALA A 345 -10.13 -14.53 -1.48
N GLU A 346 -10.13 -13.30 -1.95
CA GLU A 346 -10.42 -12.91 -3.32
C GLU A 346 -9.13 -12.37 -3.93
N ILE A 347 -8.66 -12.99 -5.00
CA ILE A 347 -7.46 -12.53 -5.73
C ILE A 347 -7.90 -11.50 -6.76
N LEU A 348 -7.28 -10.33 -6.76
CA LEU A 348 -7.70 -9.19 -7.59
C LEU A 348 -7.04 -9.17 -8.97
N ASN A 349 -5.83 -9.72 -9.08
CA ASN A 349 -5.10 -9.79 -10.34
C ASN A 349 -5.48 -11.09 -11.05
N HIS A 350 -5.99 -10.97 -12.27
CA HIS A 350 -6.43 -12.12 -13.08
C HIS A 350 -5.45 -12.47 -14.21
N ASP A 351 -4.33 -11.75 -14.27
CA ASP A 351 -3.25 -12.04 -15.20
C ASP A 351 -2.60 -13.40 -14.88
N SER A 352 -2.23 -14.15 -15.95
CA SER A 352 -1.68 -15.50 -15.81
C SER A 352 -0.44 -15.52 -14.91
N LYS A 353 -0.37 -16.54 -14.05
CA LYS A 353 0.79 -16.89 -13.23
C LYS A 353 1.57 -18.09 -13.81
N GLU A 354 1.27 -18.55 -15.01
CA GLU A 354 2.02 -19.60 -15.65
C GLU A 354 3.36 -19.09 -16.16
N LEU A 355 4.39 -19.95 -16.14
CA LEU A 355 5.70 -19.62 -16.69
C LEU A 355 5.58 -19.27 -18.19
N GLU A 356 6.04 -18.08 -18.56
CA GLU A 356 5.92 -17.58 -19.90
C GLU A 356 7.29 -17.19 -20.50
N ILE A 357 7.50 -17.58 -21.77
CA ILE A 357 8.69 -17.22 -22.55
C ILE A 357 8.24 -16.21 -23.60
N LEU A 358 8.77 -15.00 -23.53
CA LEU A 358 8.49 -13.93 -24.49
C LEU A 358 9.48 -13.94 -25.65
N GLY A 359 9.10 -13.37 -26.80
CA GLY A 359 9.97 -13.19 -27.96
C GLY A 359 10.17 -14.44 -28.85
N LEU A 360 9.27 -15.43 -28.71
CA LEU A 360 9.23 -16.63 -29.57
C LEU A 360 8.51 -16.35 -30.90
#